data_13da19893aa0a1bdeb0c359f30bbe3f0
#
_entry.id   13da19893aa0a1bdeb0c359f30bbe3f0
#
_cell.length_a   1.000
_cell.length_b   1.000
_cell.length_c   1.000
_cell.angle_alpha   90.00
_cell.angle_beta   90.00
_cell.angle_gamma   90.00
#
_symmetry.space_group_name_H-M   'P 1'
#
loop_
_entity.id
_entity.type
_entity.pdbx_description
1 polymer ?
#
loop_
_entity_poly.entity_id
_entity_poly.type
_entity_poly.pdbx_seq_one_letter_code
_entity_poly.pdbx_strand_id
1 'polypeptide(L)'
;MAREKQIIECVPNFSEGRNKDVIKQITDEVESVKGVKLLDVDPGEATNRTVVTFVGEPSVVVEAAFRCVKKAAQLIDMRQHHGAHPRMGATDVCPLIPVAGITLEECAVLARQLAERIANELQVPCYCYEAAAKTPERKNLAICRKGEYEGLPQRMTEAAEAPDYGARDWDEQLARTGCTAVGARDFLIATNFNLNTTSTRRANAIAFDVREKGRPMREGGSPIGKPMKDEKGEVIMQPGTLKATKAIGWFIDEYGIAQVSMNITDINITPLHVAFDEVCRCAQNRGIRVTGTEIVGLIPKRTLLEAGTYFLKKQQRSTGIPEEDIIKIAIMSMGLDDLKPFNPREKVIEYLLEDTDKTPKLIDLTVKEFANETSRESPAPGGGTISAYMGALGAALGTMVANLSSHKAGWDARWEEFSNWAEKGQAIQAELMVLVDEDTEAFNRIMSAFGLPKGTDEEKAARSQAIQEATLFATEVPLHTMKASYKVFELCRAMAEEGNPNSVSDAGVGVLAARAAVLGAGLNVKINASGLKDKETAARLVAEANELIEKANEAEAEIMKIVEAKL
;
A
#
# COMPACT_ATOMS: atom_id res chain seq x y z
N MET A 1 13.26 5.70 12.98
CA MET A 1 12.22 5.09 12.13
C MET A 1 12.56 5.41 10.70
N ALA A 2 12.93 4.41 9.89
CA ALA A 2 13.00 4.61 8.46
C ALA A 2 11.62 5.12 8.01
N ARG A 3 11.55 6.23 7.28
CA ARG A 3 10.28 6.69 6.70
C ARG A 3 9.82 5.60 5.74
N GLU A 4 8.61 5.11 5.96
CA GLU A 4 7.96 4.20 5.03
C GLU A 4 8.02 4.81 3.62
N LYS A 5 8.39 4.01 2.63
CA LYS A 5 8.54 4.48 1.26
C LYS A 5 7.19 5.02 0.78
N GLN A 6 7.15 6.30 0.40
CA GLN A 6 5.93 6.91 -0.09
C GLN A 6 5.63 6.42 -1.50
N ILE A 7 4.42 5.91 -1.71
CA ILE A 7 3.93 5.42 -2.99
C ILE A 7 2.57 6.05 -3.27
N ILE A 8 2.43 6.64 -4.45
CA ILE A 8 1.14 7.08 -4.97
C ILE A 8 0.84 6.42 -6.32
N GLU A 9 -0.43 6.25 -6.59
CA GLU A 9 -0.96 5.85 -7.88
C GLU A 9 -1.54 7.08 -8.59
N CYS A 10 -1.41 7.13 -9.92
CA CYS A 10 -2.14 8.07 -10.75
C CYS A 10 -2.94 7.32 -11.81
N VAL A 11 -4.21 7.69 -11.96
CA VAL A 11 -5.14 7.02 -12.88
C VAL A 11 -5.78 8.03 -13.83
N PRO A 12 -4.99 8.70 -14.70
CA PRO A 12 -5.52 9.64 -15.67
C PRO A 12 -6.38 8.94 -16.71
N ASN A 13 -7.38 9.66 -17.19
CA ASN A 13 -8.26 9.18 -18.24
C ASN A 13 -8.21 10.15 -19.41
N PHE A 14 -7.88 9.62 -20.57
CA PHE A 14 -7.72 10.38 -21.81
C PHE A 14 -8.88 10.16 -22.76
N SER A 15 -9.31 11.22 -23.45
CA SER A 15 -10.40 11.18 -24.42
C SER A 15 -9.89 10.65 -25.77
N GLU A 16 -9.39 9.44 -25.78
CA GLU A 16 -8.98 8.65 -26.94
C GLU A 16 -9.00 7.17 -26.55
N GLY A 17 -9.77 6.37 -27.24
CA GLY A 17 -9.88 4.92 -26.97
C GLY A 17 -9.79 4.06 -28.24
N ARG A 18 -9.51 4.66 -29.39
CA ARG A 18 -9.53 4.02 -30.71
C ARG A 18 -8.19 4.02 -31.41
N ASN A 19 -7.49 5.15 -31.34
CA ASN A 19 -6.18 5.31 -31.98
C ASN A 19 -5.05 4.83 -31.05
N LYS A 20 -4.62 3.58 -31.26
CA LYS A 20 -3.57 2.93 -30.47
C LYS A 20 -2.23 3.67 -30.51
N ASP A 21 -1.91 4.35 -31.61
CA ASP A 21 -0.65 5.11 -31.73
C ASP A 21 -0.67 6.37 -30.87
N VAL A 22 -1.82 7.03 -30.76
CA VAL A 22 -1.99 8.17 -29.83
C VAL A 22 -1.89 7.70 -28.40
N ILE A 23 -2.59 6.62 -28.03
CA ILE A 23 -2.54 6.03 -26.70
C ILE A 23 -1.10 5.66 -26.34
N LYS A 24 -0.40 4.98 -27.25
CA LYS A 24 1.01 4.60 -27.04
C LYS A 24 1.91 5.81 -26.81
N GLN A 25 1.80 6.86 -27.62
CA GLN A 25 2.60 8.07 -27.42
C GLN A 25 2.36 8.73 -26.06
N ILE A 26 1.13 8.66 -25.53
CA ILE A 26 0.82 9.17 -24.19
C ILE A 26 1.43 8.29 -23.11
N THR A 27 1.35 6.96 -23.25
CA THR A 27 1.92 6.01 -22.27
C THR A 27 3.44 5.97 -22.30
N ASP A 28 4.08 6.17 -23.45
CA ASP A 28 5.54 6.30 -23.59
C ASP A 28 6.09 7.47 -22.74
N GLU A 29 5.30 8.54 -22.52
CA GLU A 29 5.69 9.64 -21.62
C GLU A 29 5.73 9.18 -20.14
N VAL A 30 4.88 8.23 -19.73
CA VAL A 30 4.95 7.61 -18.39
C VAL A 30 6.25 6.85 -18.25
N GLU A 31 6.54 5.96 -19.20
CA GLU A 31 7.72 5.08 -19.19
C GLU A 31 9.03 5.86 -19.33
N SER A 32 8.98 7.10 -19.87
CA SER A 32 10.14 7.97 -19.98
C SER A 32 10.62 8.53 -18.62
N VAL A 33 9.79 8.46 -17.59
CA VAL A 33 10.13 8.98 -16.25
C VAL A 33 10.71 7.86 -15.40
N LYS A 34 12.00 7.93 -15.12
CA LYS A 34 12.67 6.93 -14.27
C LYS A 34 12.06 6.90 -12.88
N GLY A 35 11.72 5.71 -12.41
CA GLY A 35 11.11 5.49 -11.08
C GLY A 35 9.58 5.45 -11.09
N VAL A 36 8.95 5.59 -12.26
CA VAL A 36 7.51 5.33 -12.46
C VAL A 36 7.34 3.98 -13.12
N LYS A 37 6.33 3.23 -12.71
CA LYS A 37 5.94 1.97 -13.34
C LYS A 37 4.55 2.10 -13.94
N LEU A 38 4.43 1.88 -15.24
CA LEU A 38 3.15 1.74 -15.93
C LEU A 38 2.57 0.37 -15.57
N LEU A 39 1.36 0.34 -15.03
CA LEU A 39 0.71 -0.90 -14.55
C LEU A 39 -0.37 -1.39 -15.48
N ASP A 40 -1.16 -0.47 -16.05
CA ASP A 40 -2.30 -0.84 -16.88
C ASP A 40 -2.63 0.24 -17.91
N VAL A 41 -3.13 -0.19 -19.07
CA VAL A 41 -3.65 0.66 -20.14
C VAL A 41 -4.93 0.01 -20.66
N ASP A 42 -6.07 0.58 -20.33
CA ASP A 42 -7.40 0.05 -20.66
C ASP A 42 -8.14 0.98 -21.67
N PRO A 43 -8.02 0.71 -22.99
CA PRO A 43 -8.72 1.46 -24.01
C PRO A 43 -10.14 0.97 -24.23
N GLY A 44 -11.12 1.88 -24.14
CA GLY A 44 -12.55 1.61 -24.42
C GLY A 44 -13.00 2.22 -25.77
N GLU A 45 -13.17 1.40 -26.80
CA GLU A 45 -13.58 1.88 -28.14
C GLU A 45 -14.96 2.56 -28.14
N ALA A 46 -15.96 1.99 -27.44
CA ALA A 46 -17.32 2.53 -27.37
C ALA A 46 -17.37 3.86 -26.61
N THR A 47 -16.59 3.97 -25.55
CA THR A 47 -16.50 5.17 -24.73
C THR A 47 -15.56 6.22 -25.34
N ASN A 48 -14.73 5.80 -26.28
CA ASN A 48 -13.64 6.58 -26.87
C ASN A 48 -12.78 7.24 -25.78
N ARG A 49 -12.29 6.41 -24.85
CA ARG A 49 -11.56 6.81 -23.65
C ARG A 49 -10.59 5.73 -23.24
N THR A 50 -9.42 6.12 -22.79
CA THR A 50 -8.42 5.20 -22.20
C THR A 50 -8.17 5.56 -20.75
N VAL A 51 -8.19 4.57 -19.88
CA VAL A 51 -7.72 4.65 -18.50
C VAL A 51 -6.28 4.17 -18.46
N VAL A 52 -5.40 4.96 -17.89
CA VAL A 52 -4.00 4.60 -17.72
C VAL A 52 -3.67 4.58 -16.24
N THR A 53 -3.03 3.52 -15.76
CA THR A 53 -2.65 3.38 -14.34
C THR A 53 -1.15 3.28 -14.22
N PHE A 54 -0.55 4.15 -13.41
CA PHE A 54 0.86 4.09 -13.09
C PHE A 54 1.14 4.52 -11.64
N VAL A 55 2.25 4.05 -11.10
CA VAL A 55 2.63 4.21 -9.70
C VAL A 55 4.12 4.54 -9.56
N GLY A 56 4.48 5.09 -8.41
CA GLY A 56 5.85 5.40 -8.04
C GLY A 56 5.91 6.32 -6.82
N GLU A 57 7.08 6.89 -6.59
CA GLU A 57 7.24 7.94 -5.58
C GLU A 57 6.50 9.23 -6.00
N PRO A 58 6.01 10.03 -5.04
CA PRO A 58 5.15 11.17 -5.35
C PRO A 58 5.72 12.14 -6.40
N SER A 59 7.00 12.50 -6.31
CA SER A 59 7.62 13.47 -7.20
C SER A 59 7.69 12.99 -8.66
N VAL A 60 8.02 11.72 -8.87
CA VAL A 60 8.14 11.14 -10.22
C VAL A 60 6.78 10.86 -10.85
N VAL A 61 5.78 10.46 -10.03
CA VAL A 61 4.40 10.26 -10.51
C VAL A 61 3.76 11.58 -10.95
N VAL A 62 3.95 12.67 -10.19
CA VAL A 62 3.48 14.01 -10.56
C VAL A 62 4.11 14.47 -11.87
N GLU A 63 5.41 14.22 -12.07
CA GLU A 63 6.09 14.54 -13.33
C GLU A 63 5.55 13.71 -14.51
N ALA A 64 5.34 12.41 -14.32
CA ALA A 64 4.76 11.54 -15.35
C ALA A 64 3.34 11.98 -15.73
N ALA A 65 2.52 12.29 -14.73
CA ALA A 65 1.16 12.81 -14.93
C ALA A 65 1.18 14.10 -15.76
N PHE A 66 2.07 15.04 -15.43
CA PHE A 66 2.22 16.27 -16.18
C PHE A 66 2.61 16.01 -17.65
N ARG A 67 3.57 15.12 -17.91
CA ARG A 67 4.01 14.76 -19.27
C ARG A 67 2.88 14.11 -20.07
N CYS A 68 2.11 13.19 -19.48
CA CYS A 68 0.96 12.57 -20.13
C CYS A 68 -0.10 13.61 -20.52
N VAL A 69 -0.45 14.51 -19.59
CA VAL A 69 -1.42 15.59 -19.86
C VAL A 69 -0.92 16.49 -20.99
N LYS A 70 0.38 16.85 -20.99
CA LYS A 70 1.00 17.61 -22.06
C LYS A 70 0.89 16.91 -23.41
N LYS A 71 1.20 15.61 -23.45
CA LYS A 71 1.13 14.82 -24.69
C LYS A 71 -0.31 14.70 -25.17
N ALA A 72 -1.26 14.43 -24.28
CA ALA A 72 -2.68 14.36 -24.62
C ALA A 72 -3.19 15.69 -25.20
N ALA A 73 -2.84 16.83 -24.61
CA ALA A 73 -3.21 18.15 -25.10
C ALA A 73 -2.63 18.46 -26.51
N GLN A 74 -1.50 17.83 -26.88
CA GLN A 74 -0.88 17.96 -28.20
C GLN A 74 -1.56 17.10 -29.27
N LEU A 75 -2.04 15.91 -28.89
CA LEU A 75 -2.46 14.88 -29.84
C LEU A 75 -3.99 14.79 -29.99
N ILE A 76 -4.75 15.09 -28.93
CA ILE A 76 -6.21 14.95 -28.90
C ILE A 76 -6.87 16.29 -29.23
N ASP A 77 -7.82 16.24 -30.16
CA ASP A 77 -8.65 17.39 -30.52
C ASP A 77 -10.10 17.14 -30.10
N MET A 78 -10.53 17.77 -29.03
CA MET A 78 -11.87 17.60 -28.45
C MET A 78 -13.00 18.06 -29.37
N ARG A 79 -12.73 18.94 -30.35
CA ARG A 79 -13.71 19.38 -31.35
C ARG A 79 -14.17 18.23 -32.26
N GLN A 80 -13.33 17.18 -32.38
CA GLN A 80 -13.59 15.99 -33.20
C GLN A 80 -13.95 14.75 -32.36
N HIS A 81 -13.89 14.87 -31.03
CA HIS A 81 -14.07 13.73 -30.12
C HIS A 81 -15.56 13.44 -29.86
N HIS A 82 -15.92 12.16 -30.08
CA HIS A 82 -17.23 11.61 -29.74
C HIS A 82 -17.10 10.26 -29.07
N GLY A 83 -17.80 10.06 -27.94
CA GLY A 83 -17.83 8.81 -27.18
C GLY A 83 -19.01 8.78 -26.22
N ALA A 84 -19.40 7.60 -25.76
CA ALA A 84 -20.56 7.42 -24.87
C ALA A 84 -20.28 7.83 -23.40
N HIS A 85 -19.00 8.07 -23.04
CA HIS A 85 -18.63 8.44 -21.68
C HIS A 85 -18.59 9.96 -21.51
N PRO A 86 -19.12 10.51 -20.38
CA PRO A 86 -18.97 11.92 -20.03
C PRO A 86 -17.51 12.36 -20.01
N ARG A 87 -17.19 13.51 -20.61
CA ARG A 87 -15.83 14.04 -20.69
C ARG A 87 -15.82 15.55 -20.80
N MET A 88 -14.74 16.18 -20.37
CA MET A 88 -14.59 17.63 -20.45
C MET A 88 -13.26 18.11 -21.08
N GLY A 89 -12.37 17.22 -21.44
CA GLY A 89 -11.12 17.59 -22.10
C GLY A 89 -10.30 16.42 -22.59
N ALA A 90 -9.21 16.69 -23.29
CA ALA A 90 -8.25 15.70 -23.81
C ALA A 90 -7.73 14.77 -22.70
N THR A 91 -7.40 15.35 -21.54
CA THR A 91 -7.32 14.63 -20.27
C THR A 91 -8.56 15.00 -19.46
N ASP A 92 -9.49 14.06 -19.34
CA ASP A 92 -10.75 14.30 -18.65
C ASP A 92 -10.54 14.39 -17.13
N VAL A 93 -9.84 13.40 -16.55
CA VAL A 93 -9.50 13.39 -15.12
C VAL A 93 -8.06 12.95 -14.90
N CYS A 94 -7.44 13.46 -13.83
CA CYS A 94 -6.10 13.08 -13.39
C CYS A 94 -6.05 13.02 -11.86
N PRO A 95 -6.49 11.90 -11.24
CA PRO A 95 -6.45 11.70 -9.80
C PRO A 95 -5.10 11.21 -9.31
N LEU A 96 -4.69 11.68 -8.13
CA LEU A 96 -3.63 11.11 -7.32
C LEU A 96 -4.25 10.31 -6.16
N ILE A 97 -3.70 9.13 -5.88
CA ILE A 97 -4.27 8.16 -4.94
C ILE A 97 -3.17 7.70 -4.00
N PRO A 98 -3.33 7.83 -2.67
CA PRO A 98 -2.36 7.32 -1.71
C PRO A 98 -2.36 5.79 -1.71
N VAL A 99 -1.17 5.17 -1.85
CA VAL A 99 -1.00 3.72 -1.79
C VAL A 99 -0.33 3.32 -0.48
N ALA A 100 0.84 3.89 -0.16
CA ALA A 100 1.60 3.61 1.05
C ALA A 100 2.43 4.83 1.49
N GLY A 101 2.63 4.99 2.79
CA GLY A 101 3.54 5.99 3.39
C GLY A 101 3.17 7.46 3.17
N ILE A 102 1.97 7.76 2.66
CA ILE A 102 1.48 9.12 2.36
C ILE A 102 -0.02 9.21 2.65
N THR A 103 -0.47 10.37 3.11
CA THR A 103 -1.88 10.63 3.41
C THR A 103 -2.65 11.17 2.21
N LEU A 104 -3.99 11.10 2.27
CA LEU A 104 -4.86 11.69 1.25
C LEU A 104 -4.72 13.20 1.19
N GLU A 105 -4.51 13.86 2.32
CA GLU A 105 -4.30 15.31 2.43
C GLU A 105 -3.00 15.74 1.75
N GLU A 106 -1.93 14.97 1.91
CA GLU A 106 -0.66 15.21 1.20
C GLU A 106 -0.83 15.02 -0.31
N CYS A 107 -1.55 13.98 -0.74
CA CYS A 107 -1.92 13.79 -2.16
C CYS A 107 -2.75 14.96 -2.69
N ALA A 108 -3.66 15.52 -1.88
CA ALA A 108 -4.46 16.68 -2.26
C ALA A 108 -3.62 17.95 -2.47
N VAL A 109 -2.55 18.13 -1.69
CA VAL A 109 -1.58 19.22 -1.92
C VAL A 109 -0.87 19.04 -3.25
N LEU A 110 -0.37 17.83 -3.53
CA LEU A 110 0.30 17.49 -4.78
C LEU A 110 -0.64 17.65 -5.99
N ALA A 111 -1.90 17.26 -5.87
CA ALA A 111 -2.90 17.40 -6.93
C ALA A 111 -3.17 18.88 -7.26
N ARG A 112 -3.25 19.76 -6.25
CA ARG A 112 -3.40 21.20 -6.48
C ARG A 112 -2.16 21.81 -7.15
N GLN A 113 -0.96 21.40 -6.76
CA GLN A 113 0.29 21.84 -7.40
C GLN A 113 0.36 21.37 -8.86
N LEU A 114 -0.05 20.12 -9.14
CA LEU A 114 -0.13 19.59 -10.50
C LEU A 114 -1.15 20.37 -11.33
N ALA A 115 -2.34 20.65 -10.80
CA ALA A 115 -3.37 21.44 -11.48
C ALA A 115 -2.89 22.85 -11.83
N GLU A 116 -2.22 23.52 -10.90
CA GLU A 116 -1.64 24.85 -11.11
C GLU A 116 -0.54 24.83 -12.19
N ARG A 117 0.33 23.82 -12.17
CA ARG A 117 1.38 23.63 -13.16
C ARG A 117 0.81 23.37 -14.56
N ILE A 118 -0.19 22.48 -14.68
CA ILE A 118 -0.89 22.21 -15.95
C ILE A 118 -1.48 23.50 -16.51
N ALA A 119 -2.19 24.25 -15.67
CA ALA A 119 -2.82 25.50 -16.10
C ALA A 119 -1.80 26.56 -16.55
N ASN A 120 -0.70 26.71 -15.84
CA ASN A 120 0.32 27.71 -16.13
C ASN A 120 1.22 27.36 -17.33
N GLU A 121 1.67 26.10 -17.40
CA GLU A 121 2.64 25.71 -18.44
C GLU A 121 1.97 25.20 -19.73
N LEU A 122 0.80 24.55 -19.64
CA LEU A 122 0.11 23.99 -20.80
C LEU A 122 -1.08 24.83 -21.26
N GLN A 123 -1.47 25.84 -20.48
CA GLN A 123 -2.66 26.65 -20.72
C GLN A 123 -3.97 25.81 -20.81
N VAL A 124 -4.02 24.69 -20.04
CA VAL A 124 -5.20 23.84 -19.90
C VAL A 124 -5.86 24.13 -18.56
N PRO A 125 -7.08 24.70 -18.54
CA PRO A 125 -7.73 25.06 -17.29
C PRO A 125 -8.09 23.80 -16.47
N CYS A 126 -7.93 23.91 -15.14
CA CYS A 126 -8.11 22.80 -14.24
C CYS A 126 -9.18 23.06 -13.18
N TYR A 127 -10.00 22.06 -12.94
CA TYR A 127 -10.93 21.95 -11.82
C TYR A 127 -10.36 21.00 -10.79
N CYS A 128 -10.33 21.41 -9.51
CA CYS A 128 -9.91 20.52 -8.42
C CYS A 128 -11.13 19.77 -7.84
N TYR A 129 -11.02 18.45 -7.66
CA TYR A 129 -12.13 17.63 -7.17
C TYR A 129 -11.70 16.70 -6.01
N GLU A 130 -12.68 16.06 -5.36
CA GLU A 130 -12.53 15.21 -4.18
C GLU A 130 -11.74 15.91 -3.07
N ALA A 131 -10.71 15.31 -2.47
CA ALA A 131 -9.92 15.92 -1.41
C ALA A 131 -9.15 17.18 -1.85
N ALA A 132 -8.87 17.34 -3.15
CA ALA A 132 -8.22 18.54 -3.68
C ALA A 132 -9.19 19.70 -3.93
N ALA A 133 -10.51 19.47 -3.85
CA ALA A 133 -11.53 20.47 -4.15
C ALA A 133 -11.35 21.77 -3.34
N LYS A 134 -11.53 22.91 -4.00
CA LYS A 134 -11.49 24.24 -3.36
C LYS A 134 -12.83 24.63 -2.74
N THR A 135 -13.92 24.01 -3.18
CA THR A 135 -15.27 24.21 -2.62
C THR A 135 -15.93 22.86 -2.31
N PRO A 136 -16.85 22.81 -1.33
CA PRO A 136 -17.52 21.55 -0.95
C PRO A 136 -18.27 20.88 -2.11
N GLU A 137 -18.86 21.67 -3.01
CA GLU A 137 -19.64 21.17 -4.14
C GLU A 137 -18.75 20.42 -5.14
N ARG A 138 -17.52 20.88 -5.35
CA ARG A 138 -16.54 20.29 -6.27
C ARG A 138 -15.91 18.98 -5.79
N LYS A 139 -16.18 18.58 -4.54
CA LYS A 139 -15.85 17.21 -4.13
C LYS A 139 -16.51 16.18 -5.03
N ASN A 140 -17.69 16.47 -5.56
CA ASN A 140 -18.35 15.59 -6.51
C ASN A 140 -17.84 15.88 -7.94
N LEU A 141 -17.14 14.94 -8.54
CA LEU A 141 -16.64 15.03 -9.92
C LEU A 141 -17.75 15.34 -10.94
N ALA A 142 -18.97 14.87 -10.72
CA ALA A 142 -20.09 15.16 -11.62
C ALA A 142 -20.41 16.66 -11.69
N ILE A 143 -20.17 17.41 -10.61
CA ILE A 143 -20.32 18.87 -10.62
C ILE A 143 -19.21 19.52 -11.45
N CYS A 144 -17.98 19.02 -11.36
CA CYS A 144 -16.89 19.47 -12.19
C CYS A 144 -17.12 19.21 -13.69
N ARG A 145 -17.84 18.13 -14.04
CA ARG A 145 -18.19 17.75 -15.41
C ARG A 145 -19.55 18.25 -15.90
N LYS A 146 -20.27 19.03 -15.11
CA LYS A 146 -21.61 19.51 -15.45
C LYS A 146 -21.62 20.15 -16.84
N GLY A 147 -22.49 19.66 -17.73
CA GLY A 147 -22.60 20.10 -19.13
C GLY A 147 -21.49 19.55 -20.05
N GLU A 148 -20.58 18.76 -19.53
CA GLU A 148 -19.47 18.12 -20.25
C GLU A 148 -18.61 19.14 -21.04
N TYR A 149 -17.93 18.69 -22.09
CA TYR A 149 -17.14 19.55 -22.97
C TYR A 149 -17.99 20.63 -23.64
N GLU A 150 -19.20 20.28 -24.09
CA GLU A 150 -20.09 21.16 -24.80
C GLU A 150 -20.61 22.33 -23.92
N GLY A 151 -20.68 22.14 -22.63
CA GLY A 151 -21.11 23.16 -21.68
C GLY A 151 -19.99 24.12 -21.23
N LEU A 152 -18.71 23.80 -21.50
CA LEU A 152 -17.57 24.59 -21.02
C LEU A 152 -17.60 26.07 -21.47
N PRO A 153 -17.88 26.40 -22.74
CA PRO A 153 -17.86 27.80 -23.20
C PRO A 153 -18.75 28.72 -22.37
N GLN A 154 -19.94 28.26 -22.01
CA GLN A 154 -20.88 29.01 -21.18
C GLN A 154 -20.43 29.02 -19.71
N ARG A 155 -20.09 27.84 -19.16
CA ARG A 155 -19.71 27.67 -17.75
C ARG A 155 -18.53 28.52 -17.32
N MET A 156 -17.52 28.63 -18.17
CA MET A 156 -16.29 29.33 -17.83
C MET A 156 -16.49 30.84 -17.67
N THR A 157 -17.55 31.41 -18.25
CA THR A 157 -17.91 32.82 -18.07
C THR A 157 -18.58 33.10 -16.73
N GLU A 158 -19.10 32.10 -16.06
CA GLU A 158 -19.78 32.23 -14.76
C GLU A 158 -18.75 32.11 -13.62
N ALA A 159 -18.57 33.14 -12.83
CA ALA A 159 -17.53 33.20 -11.79
C ALA A 159 -17.60 32.03 -10.78
N ALA A 160 -18.80 31.54 -10.45
CA ALA A 160 -19.02 30.42 -9.53
C ALA A 160 -18.66 29.04 -10.15
N GLU A 161 -18.73 28.92 -11.48
CA GLU A 161 -18.45 27.68 -12.20
C GLU A 161 -17.08 27.69 -12.93
N ALA A 162 -16.36 28.81 -12.88
CA ALA A 162 -15.04 28.96 -13.51
C ALA A 162 -14.01 27.95 -12.95
N PRO A 163 -13.00 27.55 -13.75
CA PRO A 163 -11.95 26.66 -13.29
C PRO A 163 -11.16 27.22 -12.09
N ASP A 164 -10.57 26.34 -11.31
CA ASP A 164 -9.78 26.70 -10.12
C ASP A 164 -8.43 27.32 -10.49
N TYR A 165 -7.88 26.91 -11.64
CA TYR A 165 -6.64 27.40 -12.23
C TYR A 165 -6.78 27.54 -13.74
N GLY A 166 -6.11 28.55 -14.32
CA GLY A 166 -6.03 28.79 -15.74
C GLY A 166 -7.01 29.83 -16.27
N ALA A 167 -6.97 30.02 -17.60
CA ALA A 167 -7.79 31.01 -18.30
C ALA A 167 -9.29 30.68 -18.23
N ARG A 168 -10.13 31.72 -18.36
CA ARG A 168 -11.59 31.64 -18.37
C ARG A 168 -12.19 31.96 -19.73
N ASP A 169 -11.40 32.54 -20.60
CA ASP A 169 -11.84 32.92 -21.94
C ASP A 169 -11.71 31.71 -22.88
N TRP A 170 -12.81 31.39 -23.54
CA TRP A 170 -12.85 30.27 -24.48
C TRP A 170 -12.23 30.67 -25.81
N ASP A 171 -11.06 30.14 -26.09
CA ASP A 171 -10.30 30.36 -27.32
C ASP A 171 -10.15 29.06 -28.15
N GLU A 172 -9.41 29.11 -29.25
CA GLU A 172 -9.19 27.98 -30.12
C GLU A 172 -8.35 26.88 -29.47
N GLN A 173 -7.42 27.22 -28.57
CA GLN A 173 -6.63 26.26 -27.83
C GLN A 173 -7.51 25.51 -26.81
N LEU A 174 -8.35 26.21 -26.05
CA LEU A 174 -9.28 25.62 -25.12
C LEU A 174 -10.34 24.77 -25.85
N ALA A 175 -10.79 25.20 -27.01
CA ALA A 175 -11.66 24.39 -27.86
C ALA A 175 -11.02 23.06 -28.27
N ARG A 176 -9.70 23.07 -28.49
CA ARG A 176 -8.96 21.85 -28.81
C ARG A 176 -8.75 20.95 -27.60
N THR A 177 -8.35 21.49 -26.47
CA THR A 177 -7.93 20.70 -25.30
C THR A 177 -9.06 20.44 -24.30
N GLY A 178 -10.05 21.32 -24.20
CA GLY A 178 -11.01 21.37 -23.10
C GLY A 178 -10.34 21.68 -21.77
N CYS A 179 -10.95 21.21 -20.67
CA CYS A 179 -10.49 21.36 -19.30
C CYS A 179 -10.19 19.99 -18.68
N THR A 180 -9.36 19.99 -17.63
CA THR A 180 -9.00 18.77 -16.89
C THR A 180 -9.48 18.86 -15.45
N ALA A 181 -10.07 17.76 -14.91
CA ALA A 181 -10.32 17.62 -13.49
C ALA A 181 -9.10 16.92 -12.84
N VAL A 182 -8.42 17.63 -11.92
CA VAL A 182 -7.29 17.10 -11.15
C VAL A 182 -7.72 16.94 -9.70
N GLY A 183 -7.45 15.79 -9.09
CA GLY A 183 -7.93 15.54 -7.75
C GLY A 183 -7.07 14.57 -6.95
N ALA A 184 -7.43 14.41 -5.69
CA ALA A 184 -6.94 13.34 -4.85
C ALA A 184 -8.14 12.60 -4.27
N ARG A 185 -8.12 11.28 -4.35
CA ARG A 185 -9.19 10.42 -3.83
C ARG A 185 -8.61 9.18 -3.18
N ASP A 186 -9.40 8.57 -2.34
CA ASP A 186 -9.06 7.26 -1.81
C ASP A 186 -9.05 6.16 -2.87
N PHE A 187 -8.46 5.03 -2.49
CA PHE A 187 -8.37 3.87 -3.36
C PHE A 187 -9.78 3.32 -3.64
N LEU A 188 -10.08 3.09 -4.91
CA LEU A 188 -11.31 2.46 -5.35
C LEU A 188 -11.01 1.01 -5.71
N ILE A 189 -11.75 0.07 -5.13
CA ILE A 189 -11.67 -1.34 -5.51
C ILE A 189 -12.92 -1.70 -6.32
N ALA A 190 -12.72 -2.14 -7.56
CA ALA A 190 -13.72 -2.82 -8.34
C ALA A 190 -13.65 -4.33 -8.05
N THR A 191 -14.78 -4.91 -7.63
CA THR A 191 -14.85 -6.31 -7.25
C THR A 191 -16.18 -6.94 -7.65
N ASN A 192 -16.17 -8.23 -7.98
CA ASN A 192 -17.35 -8.99 -8.33
C ASN A 192 -17.47 -10.18 -7.38
N PHE A 193 -18.63 -10.31 -6.72
CA PHE A 193 -18.93 -11.47 -5.86
C PHE A 193 -19.69 -12.51 -6.66
N ASN A 194 -19.12 -13.70 -6.81
CA ASN A 194 -19.63 -14.81 -7.58
C ASN A 194 -20.79 -15.49 -6.85
N LEU A 195 -21.88 -15.77 -7.53
CA LEU A 195 -23.07 -16.36 -6.94
C LEU A 195 -23.37 -17.73 -7.58
N ASN A 196 -23.81 -18.69 -6.78
CA ASN A 196 -24.29 -19.99 -7.27
C ASN A 196 -25.68 -19.89 -7.94
N THR A 197 -25.91 -18.87 -8.76
CA THR A 197 -27.15 -18.65 -9.47
C THR A 197 -26.91 -18.00 -10.84
N THR A 198 -27.82 -18.23 -11.79
CA THR A 198 -27.84 -17.55 -13.09
C THR A 198 -28.78 -16.35 -13.10
N SER A 199 -29.47 -16.08 -11.97
CA SER A 199 -30.51 -15.07 -11.89
C SER A 199 -29.97 -13.66 -11.63
N THR A 200 -29.86 -12.84 -12.67
CA THR A 200 -29.53 -11.41 -12.55
C THR A 200 -30.51 -10.66 -11.62
N ARG A 201 -31.77 -11.04 -11.60
CA ARG A 201 -32.78 -10.44 -10.70
C ARG A 201 -32.40 -10.70 -9.22
N ARG A 202 -31.90 -11.90 -8.89
CA ARG A 202 -31.45 -12.25 -7.53
C ARG A 202 -30.17 -11.51 -7.17
N ALA A 203 -29.22 -11.45 -8.09
CA ALA A 203 -27.98 -10.69 -7.91
C ALA A 203 -28.26 -9.18 -7.67
N ASN A 204 -29.17 -8.58 -8.48
CA ASN A 204 -29.61 -7.20 -8.26
C ASN A 204 -30.29 -6.99 -6.90
N ALA A 205 -31.08 -7.96 -6.43
CA ALA A 205 -31.71 -7.86 -5.12
C ALA A 205 -30.67 -7.79 -3.99
N ILE A 206 -29.59 -8.57 -4.08
CA ILE A 206 -28.47 -8.52 -3.14
C ILE A 206 -27.72 -7.18 -3.28
N ALA A 207 -27.38 -6.78 -4.51
CA ALA A 207 -26.70 -5.51 -4.77
C ALA A 207 -27.46 -4.31 -4.17
N PHE A 208 -28.79 -4.32 -4.23
CA PHE A 208 -29.63 -3.24 -3.70
C PHE A 208 -29.75 -3.27 -2.18
N ASP A 209 -29.56 -4.43 -1.55
CA ASP A 209 -29.49 -4.51 -0.09
C ASP A 209 -28.20 -3.91 0.46
N VAL A 210 -27.08 -4.10 -0.27
CA VAL A 210 -25.76 -3.75 0.26
C VAL A 210 -25.31 -2.34 -0.17
N ARG A 211 -25.55 -1.90 -1.41
CA ARG A 211 -25.04 -0.61 -1.91
C ARG A 211 -25.60 0.60 -1.16
N GLU A 212 -24.83 1.64 -0.98
CA GLU A 212 -25.21 2.83 -0.21
C GLU A 212 -26.54 3.45 -0.63
N LYS A 213 -26.78 3.64 -1.93
CA LYS A 213 -28.04 4.17 -2.45
C LYS A 213 -29.24 3.28 -2.12
N GLY A 214 -29.04 1.98 -1.93
CA GLY A 214 -30.08 1.01 -1.62
C GLY A 214 -31.09 0.83 -2.74
N ARG A 215 -32.38 0.77 -2.37
CA ARG A 215 -33.52 0.54 -3.27
C ARG A 215 -34.67 1.54 -3.07
N PRO A 216 -35.50 1.78 -4.08
CA PRO A 216 -36.76 2.53 -3.90
C PRO A 216 -37.67 1.86 -2.87
N MET A 217 -38.21 2.62 -1.92
CA MET A 217 -39.33 2.18 -1.11
C MET A 217 -40.57 2.05 -1.99
N ARG A 218 -41.36 0.98 -1.76
CA ARG A 218 -42.51 0.67 -2.58
C ARG A 218 -43.77 0.47 -1.73
N GLU A 219 -44.91 0.84 -2.25
CA GLU A 219 -46.20 0.67 -1.60
C GLU A 219 -46.45 -0.80 -1.23
N GLY A 220 -46.91 -1.02 0.01
CA GLY A 220 -47.20 -2.35 0.52
C GLY A 220 -45.95 -3.23 0.77
N GLY A 221 -44.74 -2.67 0.67
CA GLY A 221 -43.48 -3.44 0.80
C GLY A 221 -43.24 -4.46 -0.32
N SER A 222 -44.07 -4.43 -1.37
CA SER A 222 -44.00 -5.38 -2.48
C SER A 222 -42.96 -4.96 -3.53
N PRO A 223 -42.12 -5.90 -4.04
CA PRO A 223 -41.16 -5.60 -5.11
C PRO A 223 -41.75 -5.02 -6.39
N ILE A 224 -43.07 -5.24 -6.62
CA ILE A 224 -43.82 -4.75 -7.78
C ILE A 224 -44.71 -3.53 -7.45
N GLY A 225 -44.75 -3.09 -6.16
CA GLY A 225 -45.49 -1.90 -5.73
C GLY A 225 -44.96 -0.63 -6.42
N LYS A 226 -45.78 0.41 -6.48
CA LYS A 226 -45.34 1.71 -7.02
C LYS A 226 -44.27 2.32 -6.11
N PRO A 227 -43.21 2.96 -6.66
CA PRO A 227 -42.25 3.70 -5.85
C PRO A 227 -42.96 4.80 -5.04
N MET A 228 -42.67 4.83 -3.73
CA MET A 228 -43.14 5.89 -2.85
C MET A 228 -42.37 7.17 -3.14
N LYS A 229 -43.06 8.31 -3.10
CA LYS A 229 -42.49 9.63 -3.36
C LYS A 229 -42.66 10.52 -2.15
N ASP A 230 -41.73 11.41 -1.94
CA ASP A 230 -41.81 12.45 -0.91
C ASP A 230 -42.69 13.64 -1.34
N GLU A 231 -42.78 14.66 -0.48
CA GLU A 231 -43.56 15.88 -0.75
C GLU A 231 -43.07 16.68 -1.97
N LYS A 232 -41.80 16.46 -2.38
CA LYS A 232 -41.17 17.09 -3.56
C LYS A 232 -41.33 16.26 -4.81
N GLY A 233 -41.97 15.07 -4.73
CA GLY A 233 -42.12 14.14 -5.83
C GLY A 233 -40.89 13.26 -6.11
N GLU A 234 -39.86 13.29 -5.26
CA GLU A 234 -38.69 12.44 -5.37
C GLU A 234 -38.95 11.04 -4.80
N VAL A 235 -38.29 10.03 -5.37
CA VAL A 235 -38.44 8.64 -4.91
C VAL A 235 -37.75 8.46 -3.58
N ILE A 236 -38.51 8.01 -2.58
CA ILE A 236 -37.99 7.68 -1.25
C ILE A 236 -37.12 6.41 -1.37
N MET A 237 -35.86 6.51 -0.95
CA MET A 237 -34.91 5.40 -0.99
C MET A 237 -34.79 4.76 0.40
N GLN A 238 -34.77 3.43 0.45
CA GLN A 238 -34.29 2.67 1.59
C GLN A 238 -32.79 2.46 1.39
N PRO A 239 -31.91 3.06 2.21
CA PRO A 239 -30.47 2.87 2.09
C PRO A 239 -30.09 1.41 2.21
N GLY A 240 -29.00 1.01 1.56
CA GLY A 240 -28.36 -0.28 1.79
C GLY A 240 -27.50 -0.27 3.06
N THR A 241 -26.92 -1.41 3.34
CA THR A 241 -26.20 -1.66 4.60
C THR A 241 -24.76 -1.17 4.59
N LEU A 242 -24.15 -1.00 3.41
CA LEU A 242 -22.77 -0.54 3.25
C LEU A 242 -22.73 0.94 2.83
N LYS A 243 -21.72 1.65 3.31
CA LYS A 243 -21.38 3.01 2.90
C LYS A 243 -20.29 3.00 1.83
N ALA A 244 -20.10 4.11 1.12
CA ALA A 244 -19.09 4.27 0.08
C ALA A 244 -19.05 3.08 -0.92
N THR A 245 -20.23 2.58 -1.31
CA THR A 245 -20.35 1.46 -2.24
C THR A 245 -21.40 1.71 -3.32
N LYS A 246 -21.08 1.28 -4.54
CA LYS A 246 -22.01 1.20 -5.67
C LYS A 246 -22.05 -0.24 -6.13
N ALA A 247 -23.24 -0.81 -6.36
CA ALA A 247 -23.35 -2.20 -6.79
C ALA A 247 -24.55 -2.41 -7.71
N ILE A 248 -24.36 -3.38 -8.62
CA ILE A 248 -25.40 -3.92 -9.51
C ILE A 248 -25.27 -5.43 -9.57
N GLY A 249 -26.33 -6.12 -9.97
CA GLY A 249 -26.27 -7.53 -10.32
C GLY A 249 -26.19 -7.69 -11.84
N TRP A 250 -25.36 -8.56 -12.33
CA TRP A 250 -25.24 -8.90 -13.74
C TRP A 250 -25.02 -10.40 -13.95
N PHE A 251 -25.04 -10.83 -15.20
CA PHE A 251 -24.73 -12.19 -15.61
C PHE A 251 -23.50 -12.17 -16.51
N ILE A 252 -22.61 -13.08 -16.30
CA ILE A 252 -21.37 -13.20 -17.08
C ILE A 252 -21.45 -14.49 -17.89
N ASP A 253 -21.55 -14.36 -19.19
CA ASP A 253 -21.68 -15.49 -20.12
C ASP A 253 -20.44 -16.41 -20.08
N GLU A 254 -19.23 -15.81 -19.95
CA GLU A 254 -17.95 -16.55 -19.86
C GLU A 254 -17.95 -17.57 -18.73
N TYR A 255 -18.53 -17.22 -17.59
CA TYR A 255 -18.54 -18.08 -16.39
C TYR A 255 -19.88 -18.80 -16.16
N GLY A 256 -20.91 -18.41 -16.89
CA GLY A 256 -22.26 -18.98 -16.74
C GLY A 256 -22.91 -18.70 -15.38
N ILE A 257 -22.53 -17.64 -14.69
CA ILE A 257 -23.02 -17.28 -13.35
C ILE A 257 -23.45 -15.83 -13.27
N ALA A 258 -24.31 -15.51 -12.31
CA ALA A 258 -24.59 -14.15 -11.93
C ALA A 258 -23.61 -13.67 -10.85
N GLN A 259 -23.26 -12.41 -10.90
CA GLN A 259 -22.36 -11.75 -9.93
C GLN A 259 -23.01 -10.51 -9.34
N VAL A 260 -22.63 -10.14 -8.13
CA VAL A 260 -22.79 -8.79 -7.61
C VAL A 260 -21.51 -8.02 -7.93
N SER A 261 -21.58 -7.15 -8.94
CA SER A 261 -20.49 -6.22 -9.29
C SER A 261 -20.56 -5.01 -8.37
N MET A 262 -19.46 -4.70 -7.70
CA MET A 262 -19.38 -3.64 -6.72
C MET A 262 -18.13 -2.77 -6.93
N ASN A 263 -18.31 -1.46 -6.82
CA ASN A 263 -17.23 -0.52 -6.63
C ASN A 263 -17.25 -0.04 -5.17
N ILE A 264 -16.22 -0.36 -4.42
CA ILE A 264 -15.94 0.21 -3.11
C ILE A 264 -15.18 1.51 -3.38
N THR A 265 -15.83 2.65 -3.13
CA THR A 265 -15.28 3.97 -3.47
C THR A 265 -14.41 4.57 -2.40
N ASP A 266 -14.42 3.99 -1.19
CA ASP A 266 -13.55 4.32 -0.08
C ASP A 266 -13.34 3.07 0.80
N ILE A 267 -12.13 2.51 0.73
CA ILE A 267 -11.78 1.28 1.44
C ILE A 267 -11.58 1.48 2.95
N ASN A 268 -11.41 2.72 3.41
CA ASN A 268 -11.32 3.03 4.84
C ASN A 268 -12.71 3.04 5.49
N ILE A 269 -13.77 3.36 4.73
CA ILE A 269 -15.16 3.32 5.18
C ILE A 269 -15.72 1.90 5.08
N THR A 270 -15.49 1.24 3.95
CA THR A 270 -15.94 -0.14 3.71
C THR A 270 -14.78 -0.98 3.20
N PRO A 271 -14.04 -1.66 4.07
CA PRO A 271 -13.00 -2.61 3.68
C PRO A 271 -13.57 -3.79 2.87
N LEU A 272 -12.75 -4.38 1.99
CA LEU A 272 -13.16 -5.46 1.11
C LEU A 272 -13.79 -6.66 1.85
N HIS A 273 -13.18 -7.07 2.96
CA HIS A 273 -13.68 -8.20 3.77
C HIS A 273 -15.04 -7.91 4.43
N VAL A 274 -15.31 -6.64 4.79
CA VAL A 274 -16.62 -6.22 5.31
C VAL A 274 -17.67 -6.28 4.21
N ALA A 275 -17.33 -5.81 3.00
CA ALA A 275 -18.20 -5.91 1.84
C ALA A 275 -18.51 -7.37 1.49
N PHE A 276 -17.50 -8.24 1.52
CA PHE A 276 -17.63 -9.68 1.28
C PHE A 276 -18.60 -10.34 2.27
N ASP A 277 -18.37 -10.17 3.57
CA ASP A 277 -19.23 -10.78 4.61
C ASP A 277 -20.68 -10.30 4.50
N GLU A 278 -20.89 -9.01 4.20
CA GLU A 278 -22.22 -8.46 4.08
C GLU A 278 -22.96 -8.96 2.83
N VAL A 279 -22.26 -9.10 1.69
CA VAL A 279 -22.81 -9.73 0.50
C VAL A 279 -23.14 -11.21 0.78
N CYS A 280 -22.27 -11.95 1.47
CA CYS A 280 -22.52 -13.32 1.89
C CYS A 280 -23.79 -13.42 2.76
N ARG A 281 -23.94 -12.55 3.74
CA ARG A 281 -25.13 -12.50 4.62
C ARG A 281 -26.42 -12.23 3.83
N CYS A 282 -26.39 -11.25 2.93
CA CYS A 282 -27.55 -10.89 2.09
C CYS A 282 -27.91 -11.98 1.08
N ALA A 283 -26.90 -12.69 0.54
CA ALA A 283 -27.09 -13.83 -0.34
C ALA A 283 -27.72 -15.01 0.43
N GLN A 284 -27.19 -15.36 1.59
CA GLN A 284 -27.68 -16.45 2.42
C GLN A 284 -29.14 -16.25 2.82
N ASN A 285 -29.57 -15.04 3.14
CA ASN A 285 -30.96 -14.69 3.44
C ASN A 285 -31.91 -14.96 2.24
N ARG A 286 -31.36 -15.21 1.04
CA ARG A 286 -32.10 -15.54 -0.19
C ARG A 286 -31.86 -16.97 -0.67
N GLY A 287 -31.22 -17.81 0.14
CA GLY A 287 -30.86 -19.17 -0.23
C GLY A 287 -29.77 -19.23 -1.32
N ILE A 288 -28.97 -18.18 -1.47
CA ILE A 288 -27.88 -18.07 -2.43
C ILE A 288 -26.56 -18.09 -1.68
N ARG A 289 -25.55 -18.70 -2.27
CA ARG A 289 -24.19 -18.76 -1.75
C ARG A 289 -23.29 -17.91 -2.61
N VAL A 290 -22.42 -17.11 -1.97
CA VAL A 290 -21.25 -16.53 -2.60
C VAL A 290 -20.19 -17.63 -2.70
N THR A 291 -19.71 -17.94 -3.90
CA THR A 291 -18.69 -18.99 -4.14
C THR A 291 -17.29 -18.43 -4.09
N GLY A 292 -17.08 -17.19 -4.47
CA GLY A 292 -15.81 -16.50 -4.44
C GLY A 292 -15.92 -15.03 -4.83
N THR A 293 -14.76 -14.41 -5.00
CA THR A 293 -14.62 -12.99 -5.31
C THR A 293 -13.60 -12.79 -6.43
N GLU A 294 -13.94 -11.98 -7.40
CA GLU A 294 -13.03 -11.50 -8.44
C GLU A 294 -12.62 -10.07 -8.14
N ILE A 295 -11.31 -9.80 -8.12
CA ILE A 295 -10.78 -8.43 -8.03
C ILE A 295 -10.44 -7.96 -9.44
N VAL A 296 -11.06 -6.85 -9.83
CA VAL A 296 -10.83 -6.19 -11.12
C VAL A 296 -9.77 -5.11 -10.96
N GLY A 297 -8.68 -5.24 -11.71
CA GLY A 297 -7.52 -4.34 -11.58
C GLY A 297 -6.61 -4.69 -10.41
N LEU A 298 -6.01 -3.66 -9.83
CA LEU A 298 -4.97 -3.76 -8.80
C LEU A 298 -5.51 -3.32 -7.43
N ILE A 299 -4.85 -3.80 -6.37
CA ILE A 299 -5.18 -3.45 -4.99
C ILE A 299 -3.93 -3.14 -4.18
N PRO A 300 -4.02 -2.25 -3.17
CA PRO A 300 -2.95 -2.07 -2.21
C PRO A 300 -2.83 -3.29 -1.29
N LYS A 301 -1.60 -3.63 -0.91
CA LYS A 301 -1.27 -4.78 -0.05
C LYS A 301 -2.07 -4.80 1.25
N ARG A 302 -2.28 -3.63 1.85
CA ARG A 302 -3.07 -3.48 3.08
C ARG A 302 -4.47 -4.10 2.98
N THR A 303 -5.10 -4.10 1.81
CA THR A 303 -6.44 -4.69 1.62
C THR A 303 -6.46 -6.18 1.92
N LEU A 304 -5.42 -6.92 1.49
CA LEU A 304 -5.30 -8.35 1.77
C LEU A 304 -4.86 -8.62 3.21
N LEU A 305 -3.96 -7.79 3.76
CA LEU A 305 -3.50 -7.93 5.15
C LEU A 305 -4.65 -7.68 6.14
N GLU A 306 -5.44 -6.64 5.93
CA GLU A 306 -6.63 -6.35 6.74
C GLU A 306 -7.66 -7.48 6.65
N ALA A 307 -7.91 -8.00 5.44
CA ALA A 307 -8.83 -9.10 5.23
C ALA A 307 -8.33 -10.40 5.92
N GLY A 308 -7.07 -10.78 5.73
CA GLY A 308 -6.49 -11.96 6.35
C GLY A 308 -6.51 -11.88 7.88
N THR A 309 -6.11 -10.72 8.43
CA THR A 309 -6.17 -10.44 9.87
C THR A 309 -7.61 -10.53 10.40
N TYR A 310 -8.58 -9.97 9.69
CA TYR A 310 -9.99 -10.05 10.05
C TYR A 310 -10.47 -11.50 10.14
N PHE A 311 -10.19 -12.33 9.11
CA PHE A 311 -10.62 -13.73 9.11
C PHE A 311 -9.89 -14.60 10.12
N LEU A 312 -8.63 -14.32 10.43
CA LEU A 312 -7.90 -14.96 11.52
C LEU A 312 -8.54 -14.66 12.88
N LYS A 313 -8.81 -13.39 13.18
CA LYS A 313 -9.50 -12.97 14.41
C LYS A 313 -10.88 -13.59 14.54
N LYS A 314 -11.64 -13.68 13.45
CA LYS A 314 -12.95 -14.32 13.41
C LYS A 314 -12.89 -15.83 13.74
N GLN A 315 -11.75 -16.46 13.44
CA GLN A 315 -11.45 -17.86 13.78
C GLN A 315 -10.80 -18.02 15.15
N GLN A 316 -10.57 -16.94 15.89
CA GLN A 316 -9.78 -16.92 17.13
C GLN A 316 -8.37 -17.50 16.93
N ARG A 317 -7.74 -17.15 15.82
CA ARG A 317 -6.39 -17.54 15.42
C ARG A 317 -5.42 -16.39 15.55
N SER A 318 -4.18 -16.71 15.91
CA SER A 318 -3.11 -15.72 15.96
C SER A 318 -2.94 -14.98 14.62
N THR A 319 -2.77 -13.68 14.71
CA THR A 319 -2.44 -12.77 13.60
C THR A 319 -0.94 -12.48 13.51
N GLY A 320 -0.15 -12.93 14.49
CA GLY A 320 1.30 -12.83 14.51
C GLY A 320 1.99 -13.93 13.69
N ILE A 321 1.63 -14.06 12.44
CA ILE A 321 2.19 -15.00 11.45
C ILE A 321 2.81 -14.23 10.28
N PRO A 322 3.66 -14.85 9.43
CA PRO A 322 4.23 -14.19 8.26
C PRO A 322 3.18 -13.54 7.34
N GLU A 323 3.55 -12.43 6.72
CA GLU A 323 2.68 -11.64 5.82
C GLU A 323 2.05 -12.51 4.72
N GLU A 324 2.83 -13.41 4.13
CA GLU A 324 2.39 -14.31 3.06
C GLU A 324 1.28 -15.26 3.54
N ASP A 325 1.35 -15.71 4.78
CA ASP A 325 0.32 -16.56 5.37
C ASP A 325 -0.97 -15.78 5.66
N ILE A 326 -0.86 -14.52 6.10
CA ILE A 326 -2.02 -13.62 6.27
C ILE A 326 -2.72 -13.41 4.91
N ILE A 327 -1.96 -13.12 3.86
CA ILE A 327 -2.49 -12.95 2.50
C ILE A 327 -3.15 -14.24 2.01
N LYS A 328 -2.54 -15.39 2.26
CA LYS A 328 -3.13 -16.70 1.92
C LYS A 328 -4.48 -16.92 2.59
N ILE A 329 -4.61 -16.54 3.86
CA ILE A 329 -5.90 -16.60 4.57
C ILE A 329 -6.94 -15.67 3.92
N ALA A 330 -6.55 -14.47 3.49
CA ALA A 330 -7.45 -13.57 2.77
C ALA A 330 -7.95 -14.20 1.46
N ILE A 331 -7.04 -14.75 0.65
CA ILE A 331 -7.36 -15.43 -0.63
C ILE A 331 -8.34 -16.58 -0.40
N MET A 332 -8.05 -17.46 0.54
CA MET A 332 -8.89 -18.63 0.84
C MET A 332 -10.26 -18.22 1.40
N SER A 333 -10.30 -17.23 2.30
CA SER A 333 -11.53 -16.83 2.98
C SER A 333 -12.52 -16.14 2.05
N MET A 334 -12.03 -15.34 1.12
CA MET A 334 -12.86 -14.63 0.13
C MET A 334 -13.01 -15.38 -1.19
N GLY A 335 -12.36 -16.54 -1.36
CA GLY A 335 -12.42 -17.33 -2.58
C GLY A 335 -11.90 -16.57 -3.80
N LEU A 336 -10.73 -15.91 -3.67
CA LEU A 336 -10.15 -15.13 -4.78
C LEU A 336 -9.70 -16.03 -5.93
N ASP A 337 -9.46 -17.31 -5.66
CA ASP A 337 -9.06 -18.35 -6.64
C ASP A 337 -10.27 -19.06 -7.32
N ASP A 338 -11.52 -18.63 -7.06
CA ASP A 338 -12.73 -19.36 -7.50
C ASP A 338 -12.83 -19.50 -9.03
N LEU A 339 -12.63 -18.42 -9.76
CA LEU A 339 -12.76 -18.42 -11.23
C LEU A 339 -11.42 -18.56 -11.96
N LYS A 340 -10.37 -17.96 -11.41
CA LYS A 340 -9.01 -17.94 -11.97
C LYS A 340 -8.00 -17.91 -10.82
N PRO A 341 -6.81 -18.49 -10.97
CA PRO A 341 -5.76 -18.36 -9.96
C PRO A 341 -5.46 -16.89 -9.63
N PHE A 342 -5.43 -16.56 -8.36
CA PHE A 342 -5.09 -15.23 -7.88
C PHE A 342 -3.61 -15.17 -7.47
N ASN A 343 -2.82 -14.42 -8.24
CA ASN A 343 -1.41 -14.22 -7.93
C ASN A 343 -1.20 -12.85 -7.26
N PRO A 344 -0.86 -12.79 -5.96
CA PRO A 344 -0.61 -11.52 -5.28
C PRO A 344 0.47 -10.66 -5.96
N ARG A 345 1.51 -11.29 -6.53
CA ARG A 345 2.60 -10.56 -7.21
C ARG A 345 2.18 -9.85 -8.50
N GLU A 346 1.02 -10.20 -9.06
CA GLU A 346 0.45 -9.57 -10.25
C GLU A 346 -0.69 -8.60 -9.92
N LYS A 347 -1.24 -8.67 -8.70
CA LYS A 347 -2.43 -7.92 -8.28
C LYS A 347 -2.16 -6.89 -7.20
N VAL A 348 -1.08 -7.04 -6.44
CA VAL A 348 -0.71 -6.13 -5.35
C VAL A 348 0.28 -5.09 -5.86
N ILE A 349 -0.09 -3.82 -5.72
CA ILE A 349 0.67 -2.68 -6.26
C ILE A 349 2.10 -2.67 -5.71
N GLU A 350 2.28 -2.86 -4.40
CA GLU A 350 3.58 -2.83 -3.74
C GLU A 350 4.50 -3.94 -4.29
N TYR A 351 3.97 -5.14 -4.55
CA TYR A 351 4.77 -6.23 -5.13
C TYR A 351 5.14 -5.98 -6.59
N LEU A 352 4.27 -5.30 -7.35
CA LEU A 352 4.60 -4.88 -8.71
C LEU A 352 5.71 -3.82 -8.74
N LEU A 353 5.89 -3.06 -7.65
CA LEU A 353 6.94 -2.05 -7.52
C LEU A 353 8.27 -2.62 -7.00
N GLU A 354 8.26 -3.85 -6.51
CA GLU A 354 9.51 -4.52 -6.18
C GLU A 354 10.36 -4.64 -7.45
N ASP A 355 11.56 -4.06 -7.37
CA ASP A 355 12.50 -3.99 -8.48
C ASP A 355 13.05 -5.39 -8.76
N THR A 356 12.67 -5.98 -9.87
CA THR A 356 13.16 -7.31 -10.30
C THR A 356 14.62 -7.30 -10.76
N ASP A 357 15.19 -6.11 -10.98
CA ASP A 357 16.57 -5.91 -11.44
C ASP A 357 17.57 -5.64 -10.29
N LYS A 358 17.11 -5.72 -9.03
CA LYS A 358 18.01 -5.54 -7.88
C LYS A 358 18.93 -6.73 -7.70
N THR A 359 20.18 -6.44 -7.36
CA THR A 359 21.10 -7.40 -6.75
C THR A 359 20.34 -8.15 -5.65
N PRO A 360 20.32 -9.50 -5.65
CA PRO A 360 19.63 -10.25 -4.61
C PRO A 360 20.03 -9.75 -3.23
N LYS A 361 19.05 -9.46 -2.39
CA LYS A 361 19.32 -9.09 -1.00
C LYS A 361 19.88 -10.30 -0.26
N LEU A 362 20.65 -10.05 0.79
CA LEU A 362 21.20 -11.15 1.61
C LEU A 362 20.09 -11.97 2.26
N ILE A 363 18.98 -11.34 2.62
CA ILE A 363 17.81 -12.02 3.20
C ILE A 363 17.07 -12.93 2.21
N ASP A 364 17.29 -12.78 0.90
CA ASP A 364 16.67 -13.61 -0.13
C ASP A 364 17.48 -14.90 -0.42
N LEU A 365 18.68 -15.00 0.14
CA LEU A 365 19.55 -16.16 0.01
C LEU A 365 19.02 -17.35 0.83
N THR A 366 19.23 -18.55 0.31
CA THR A 366 19.05 -19.74 1.14
C THR A 366 20.03 -19.74 2.31
N VAL A 367 19.70 -20.44 3.41
CA VAL A 367 20.57 -20.56 4.59
C VAL A 367 21.99 -21.00 4.21
N LYS A 368 22.11 -21.92 3.22
CA LYS A 368 23.41 -22.40 2.72
C LYS A 368 24.16 -21.32 1.96
N GLU A 369 23.46 -20.60 1.09
CA GLU A 369 24.06 -19.53 0.30
C GLU A 369 24.52 -18.37 1.19
N PHE A 370 23.71 -17.98 2.16
CA PHE A 370 24.05 -16.95 3.13
C PHE A 370 25.32 -17.31 3.94
N ALA A 371 25.40 -18.56 4.43
CA ALA A 371 26.59 -19.04 5.12
C ALA A 371 27.83 -19.06 4.23
N ASN A 372 27.68 -19.50 2.96
CA ASN A 372 28.76 -19.51 1.99
C ASN A 372 29.22 -18.09 1.65
N GLU A 373 28.30 -17.15 1.46
CA GLU A 373 28.64 -15.73 1.19
C GLU A 373 29.39 -15.11 2.35
N THR A 374 28.97 -15.39 3.59
CA THR A 374 29.65 -14.93 4.81
C THR A 374 31.11 -15.45 4.91
N SER A 375 31.39 -16.62 4.36
CA SER A 375 32.73 -17.25 4.43
C SER A 375 33.68 -16.84 3.32
N ARG A 376 33.22 -16.05 2.33
CA ARG A 376 34.05 -15.61 1.20
C ARG A 376 35.01 -14.50 1.60
N GLU A 377 36.02 -14.28 0.76
CA GLU A 377 36.93 -13.12 0.83
C GLU A 377 36.17 -11.85 0.35
N SER A 378 35.14 -11.47 1.11
CA SER A 378 34.31 -10.28 0.89
C SER A 378 34.19 -9.52 2.21
N PRO A 379 34.22 -8.19 2.20
CA PRO A 379 34.06 -7.40 3.42
C PRO A 379 32.61 -7.39 3.96
N ALA A 380 31.65 -7.82 3.16
CA ALA A 380 30.23 -7.98 3.50
C ALA A 380 29.68 -9.25 2.85
N PRO A 381 28.76 -10.02 3.54
CA PRO A 381 28.22 -9.77 4.87
C PRO A 381 29.25 -9.94 6.00
N GLY A 382 29.16 -9.07 7.00
CA GLY A 382 30.07 -9.04 8.16
C GLY A 382 29.40 -9.30 9.50
N GLY A 383 30.12 -8.97 10.60
CA GLY A 383 29.64 -9.20 11.96
C GLY A 383 28.34 -8.45 12.31
N GLY A 384 28.11 -7.26 11.77
CA GLY A 384 26.88 -6.50 11.98
C GLY A 384 25.69 -7.17 11.32
N THR A 385 25.84 -7.58 10.06
CA THR A 385 24.84 -8.37 9.30
C THR A 385 24.43 -9.65 10.05
N ILE A 386 25.45 -10.42 10.53
CA ILE A 386 25.20 -11.66 11.28
C ILE A 386 24.49 -11.37 12.60
N SER A 387 24.86 -10.28 13.29
CA SER A 387 24.20 -9.88 14.54
C SER A 387 22.73 -9.55 14.31
N ALA A 388 22.39 -8.82 13.26
CA ALA A 388 21.00 -8.54 12.91
C ALA A 388 20.20 -9.83 12.64
N TYR A 389 20.79 -10.76 11.90
CA TYR A 389 20.11 -12.04 11.60
C TYR A 389 19.94 -12.92 12.85
N MET A 390 20.93 -12.97 13.74
CA MET A 390 20.79 -13.68 15.04
C MET A 390 19.65 -13.08 15.87
N GLY A 391 19.53 -11.76 15.92
CA GLY A 391 18.42 -11.09 16.58
C GLY A 391 17.06 -11.45 15.97
N ALA A 392 16.98 -11.48 14.63
CA ALA A 392 15.77 -11.89 13.90
C ALA A 392 15.37 -13.33 14.22
N LEU A 393 16.33 -14.26 14.28
CA LEU A 393 16.06 -15.66 14.66
C LEU A 393 15.60 -15.77 16.13
N GLY A 394 16.15 -14.94 17.02
CA GLY A 394 15.69 -14.87 18.41
C GLY A 394 14.24 -14.41 18.52
N ALA A 395 13.87 -13.37 17.75
CA ALA A 395 12.48 -12.91 17.66
C ALA A 395 11.56 -13.97 17.06
N ALA A 396 12.02 -14.67 16.02
CA ALA A 396 11.25 -15.75 15.37
C ALA A 396 10.95 -16.89 16.35
N LEU A 397 11.89 -17.31 17.19
CA LEU A 397 11.68 -18.34 18.21
C LEU A 397 10.67 -17.88 19.27
N GLY A 398 10.79 -16.66 19.79
CA GLY A 398 9.81 -16.10 20.71
C GLY A 398 8.41 -16.04 20.10
N THR A 399 8.31 -15.65 18.84
CA THR A 399 7.07 -15.63 18.05
C THR A 399 6.47 -17.01 17.87
N MET A 400 7.31 -18.00 17.55
CA MET A 400 6.88 -19.40 17.45
C MET A 400 6.26 -19.89 18.76
N VAL A 401 6.90 -19.64 19.91
CA VAL A 401 6.35 -20.02 21.21
C VAL A 401 5.00 -19.35 21.48
N ALA A 402 4.87 -18.06 21.13
CA ALA A 402 3.62 -17.33 21.26
C ALA A 402 2.50 -17.94 20.39
N ASN A 403 2.81 -18.25 19.12
CA ASN A 403 1.86 -18.90 18.20
C ASN A 403 1.43 -20.29 18.70
N LEU A 404 2.36 -21.11 19.18
CA LEU A 404 2.06 -22.43 19.76
C LEU A 404 1.21 -22.30 21.03
N SER A 405 1.41 -21.25 21.81
CA SER A 405 0.62 -20.96 23.02
C SER A 405 -0.79 -20.50 22.67
N SER A 406 -0.94 -19.64 21.67
CA SER A 406 -2.23 -19.14 21.17
C SER A 406 -3.16 -20.28 20.71
N HIS A 407 -2.59 -21.38 20.23
CA HIS A 407 -3.36 -22.53 19.69
C HIS A 407 -3.30 -23.78 20.57
N LYS A 408 -2.81 -23.64 21.81
CA LYS A 408 -2.74 -24.75 22.72
C LYS A 408 -4.12 -25.16 23.22
N ALA A 409 -4.46 -26.43 23.08
CA ALA A 409 -5.74 -26.98 23.55
C ALA A 409 -5.98 -26.67 25.04
N GLY A 410 -7.14 -26.11 25.34
CA GLY A 410 -7.53 -25.67 26.68
C GLY A 410 -7.06 -24.25 27.04
N TRP A 411 -6.37 -23.55 26.15
CA TRP A 411 -5.96 -22.16 26.31
C TRP A 411 -6.73 -21.18 25.40
N ASP A 412 -7.84 -21.65 24.83
CA ASP A 412 -8.63 -20.90 23.86
C ASP A 412 -9.02 -19.49 24.36
N ALA A 413 -9.24 -19.30 25.67
CA ALA A 413 -9.54 -17.99 26.24
C ALA A 413 -8.35 -17.00 26.24
N ARG A 414 -7.13 -17.50 26.03
CA ARG A 414 -5.88 -16.70 26.01
C ARG A 414 -5.33 -16.49 24.60
N TRP A 415 -6.05 -16.91 23.56
CA TRP A 415 -5.54 -16.85 22.18
C TRP A 415 -5.10 -15.44 21.78
N GLU A 416 -5.86 -14.42 22.18
CA GLU A 416 -5.58 -13.02 21.82
C GLU A 416 -4.33 -12.47 22.54
N GLU A 417 -4.13 -12.85 23.80
CA GLU A 417 -2.94 -12.49 24.57
C GLU A 417 -1.67 -12.97 23.85
N PHE A 418 -1.63 -14.25 23.49
CA PHE A 418 -0.47 -14.81 22.79
C PHE A 418 -0.37 -14.32 21.33
N SER A 419 -1.50 -14.04 20.67
CA SER A 419 -1.50 -13.38 19.36
C SER A 419 -0.81 -12.01 19.42
N ASN A 420 -1.10 -11.20 20.44
CA ASN A 420 -0.48 -9.90 20.62
C ASN A 420 1.05 -10.00 20.83
N TRP A 421 1.52 -11.03 21.56
CA TRP A 421 2.95 -11.31 21.67
C TRP A 421 3.56 -11.74 20.34
N ALA A 422 2.87 -12.57 19.57
CA ALA A 422 3.32 -13.00 18.26
C ALA A 422 3.39 -11.82 17.27
N GLU A 423 2.43 -10.89 17.29
CA GLU A 423 2.47 -9.66 16.48
C GLU A 423 3.69 -8.79 16.82
N LYS A 424 3.97 -8.59 18.12
CA LYS A 424 5.20 -7.89 18.56
C LYS A 424 6.46 -8.58 18.04
N GLY A 425 6.49 -9.91 18.13
CA GLY A 425 7.62 -10.71 17.66
C GLY A 425 7.84 -10.59 16.15
N GLN A 426 6.78 -10.64 15.35
CA GLN A 426 6.83 -10.42 13.90
C GLN A 426 7.36 -9.00 13.56
N ALA A 427 6.92 -7.98 14.29
CA ALA A 427 7.40 -6.62 14.06
C ALA A 427 8.90 -6.48 14.37
N ILE A 428 9.40 -7.10 15.46
CA ILE A 428 10.84 -7.11 15.81
C ILE A 428 11.63 -7.88 14.74
N GLN A 429 11.14 -9.03 14.32
CA GLN A 429 11.77 -9.85 13.28
C GLN A 429 11.88 -9.06 11.97
N ALA A 430 10.81 -8.40 11.52
CA ALA A 430 10.80 -7.61 10.31
C ALA A 430 11.81 -6.43 10.38
N GLU A 431 11.86 -5.72 11.51
CA GLU A 431 12.82 -4.64 11.76
C GLU A 431 14.27 -5.16 11.63
N LEU A 432 14.57 -6.30 12.23
CA LEU A 432 15.92 -6.90 12.21
C LEU A 432 16.30 -7.47 10.83
N MET A 433 15.35 -8.02 10.08
CA MET A 433 15.59 -8.49 8.71
C MET A 433 15.97 -7.35 7.76
N VAL A 434 15.37 -6.16 7.92
CA VAL A 434 15.82 -4.97 7.17
C VAL A 434 17.26 -4.58 7.52
N LEU A 435 17.63 -4.65 8.80
CA LEU A 435 18.97 -4.30 9.29
C LEU A 435 20.07 -5.24 8.78
N VAL A 436 19.72 -6.47 8.34
CA VAL A 436 20.67 -7.41 7.69
C VAL A 436 21.27 -6.79 6.43
N ASP A 437 20.43 -6.23 5.56
CA ASP A 437 20.89 -5.62 4.30
C ASP A 437 21.42 -4.19 4.53
N GLU A 438 20.85 -3.45 5.48
CA GLU A 438 21.24 -2.07 5.80
C GLU A 438 22.69 -1.99 6.33
N ASP A 439 23.14 -3.00 7.08
CA ASP A 439 24.54 -3.10 7.53
C ASP A 439 25.52 -3.19 6.34
N THR A 440 25.19 -4.00 5.35
CA THR A 440 25.97 -4.11 4.10
C THR A 440 25.92 -2.81 3.30
N GLU A 441 24.77 -2.16 3.21
CA GLU A 441 24.64 -0.87 2.55
C GLU A 441 25.47 0.22 3.25
N ALA A 442 25.47 0.23 4.57
CA ALA A 442 26.28 1.16 5.37
C ALA A 442 27.78 1.02 5.06
N PHE A 443 28.27 -0.22 4.95
CA PHE A 443 29.63 -0.48 4.52
C PHE A 443 29.90 0.04 3.09
N ASN A 444 29.02 -0.24 2.15
CA ASN A 444 29.15 0.20 0.77
C ASN A 444 29.17 1.73 0.64
N ARG A 445 28.41 2.45 1.49
CA ARG A 445 28.45 3.94 1.56
C ARG A 445 29.82 4.45 1.98
N ILE A 446 30.47 3.80 2.95
CA ILE A 446 31.84 4.14 3.35
C ILE A 446 32.80 3.96 2.17
N MET A 447 32.74 2.81 1.49
CA MET A 447 33.61 2.52 0.34
C MET A 447 33.40 3.53 -0.80
N SER A 448 32.15 3.90 -1.07
CA SER A 448 31.82 4.92 -2.06
C SER A 448 32.38 6.30 -1.68
N ALA A 449 32.30 6.69 -0.42
CA ALA A 449 32.87 7.94 0.08
C ALA A 449 34.40 7.96 -0.04
N PHE A 450 35.07 6.82 0.18
CA PHE A 450 36.50 6.69 -0.06
C PHE A 450 36.90 6.80 -1.53
N GLY A 451 35.99 6.48 -2.47
CA GLY A 451 36.17 6.62 -3.91
C GLY A 451 36.05 8.05 -4.45
N LEU A 452 35.57 8.99 -3.66
CA LEU A 452 35.36 10.38 -4.11
C LEU A 452 36.67 11.10 -4.49
N PRO A 453 36.64 12.07 -5.43
CA PRO A 453 37.79 12.87 -5.85
C PRO A 453 38.51 13.54 -4.68
N LYS A 454 39.84 13.75 -4.84
CA LYS A 454 40.72 14.36 -3.82
C LYS A 454 41.80 15.28 -4.42
N GLY A 455 41.57 15.82 -5.61
CA GLY A 455 42.56 16.65 -6.33
C GLY A 455 42.62 18.07 -5.81
N THR A 456 41.47 18.71 -5.55
CA THR A 456 41.38 20.08 -5.01
C THR A 456 41.10 20.07 -3.49
N ASP A 457 41.24 21.24 -2.86
CA ASP A 457 40.97 21.35 -1.42
C ASP A 457 39.45 21.26 -1.13
N GLU A 458 38.60 21.75 -2.05
CA GLU A 458 37.15 21.58 -1.98
C GLU A 458 36.76 20.09 -2.09
N GLU A 459 37.37 19.36 -3.03
CA GLU A 459 37.14 17.91 -3.18
C GLU A 459 37.58 17.14 -1.93
N LYS A 460 38.74 17.48 -1.34
CA LYS A 460 39.21 16.87 -0.08
C LYS A 460 38.24 17.13 1.07
N ALA A 461 37.73 18.38 1.18
CA ALA A 461 36.76 18.74 2.21
C ALA A 461 35.45 17.97 2.05
N ALA A 462 34.87 17.95 0.84
CA ALA A 462 33.64 17.22 0.51
C ALA A 462 33.80 15.72 0.77
N ARG A 463 34.91 15.12 0.31
CA ARG A 463 35.23 13.70 0.57
C ARG A 463 35.36 13.41 2.07
N SER A 464 36.04 14.28 2.83
CA SER A 464 36.18 14.13 4.27
C SER A 464 34.83 14.15 4.99
N GLN A 465 33.95 15.07 4.58
CA GLN A 465 32.60 15.15 5.13
C GLN A 465 31.78 13.89 4.78
N ALA A 466 31.77 13.47 3.51
CA ALA A 466 31.06 12.25 3.09
C ALA A 466 31.55 10.99 3.85
N ILE A 467 32.85 10.85 4.10
CA ILE A 467 33.40 9.75 4.91
C ILE A 467 32.86 9.83 6.34
N GLN A 468 32.80 11.02 6.95
CA GLN A 468 32.29 11.14 8.33
C GLN A 468 30.80 10.85 8.43
N GLU A 469 30.00 11.32 7.48
CA GLU A 469 28.57 11.01 7.40
C GLU A 469 28.33 9.51 7.22
N ALA A 470 29.05 8.87 6.29
CA ALA A 470 28.96 7.42 6.08
C ALA A 470 29.44 6.62 7.30
N THR A 471 30.49 7.08 8.00
CA THR A 471 30.98 6.44 9.22
C THR A 471 29.98 6.56 10.37
N LEU A 472 29.32 7.71 10.50
CA LEU A 472 28.27 7.91 11.49
C LEU A 472 27.10 6.95 11.22
N PHE A 473 26.61 6.91 9.99
CA PHE A 473 25.54 5.98 9.59
C PHE A 473 25.92 4.51 9.88
N ALA A 474 27.14 4.11 9.50
CA ALA A 474 27.65 2.76 9.77
C ALA A 474 27.86 2.45 11.27
N THR A 475 27.88 3.47 12.12
CA THR A 475 27.90 3.30 13.59
C THR A 475 26.48 3.21 14.16
N GLU A 476 25.54 3.95 13.59
CA GLU A 476 24.15 3.99 14.03
C GLU A 476 23.37 2.71 13.66
N VAL A 477 23.63 2.10 12.50
CA VAL A 477 22.98 0.86 12.06
C VAL A 477 23.17 -0.29 13.06
N PRO A 478 24.42 -0.67 13.48
CA PRO A 478 24.58 -1.72 14.49
C PRO A 478 24.04 -1.31 15.87
N LEU A 479 24.02 -0.03 16.23
CA LEU A 479 23.35 0.43 17.45
C LEU A 479 21.82 0.23 17.36
N HIS A 480 21.24 0.44 16.20
CA HIS A 480 19.84 0.14 15.96
C HIS A 480 19.57 -1.37 16.06
N THR A 481 20.45 -2.20 15.50
CA THR A 481 20.41 -3.67 15.65
C THR A 481 20.43 -4.07 17.13
N MET A 482 21.25 -3.44 17.96
CA MET A 482 21.28 -3.69 19.42
C MET A 482 19.93 -3.36 20.07
N LYS A 483 19.35 -2.20 19.77
CA LYS A 483 18.07 -1.75 20.32
C LYS A 483 16.91 -2.67 19.89
N ALA A 484 16.86 -3.06 18.63
CA ALA A 484 15.84 -3.97 18.11
C ALA A 484 15.98 -5.36 18.73
N SER A 485 17.23 -5.90 18.80
CA SER A 485 17.51 -7.20 19.43
C SER A 485 17.20 -7.21 20.92
N TYR A 486 17.36 -6.08 21.61
CA TYR A 486 17.03 -5.98 23.03
C TYR A 486 15.51 -6.15 23.30
N LYS A 487 14.65 -5.77 22.36
CA LYS A 487 13.19 -5.97 22.49
C LYS A 487 12.81 -7.46 22.54
N VAL A 488 13.66 -8.35 22.01
CA VAL A 488 13.44 -9.81 22.03
C VAL A 488 13.41 -10.38 23.44
N PHE A 489 14.14 -9.77 24.39
CA PHE A 489 14.15 -10.24 25.78
C PHE A 489 12.79 -10.15 26.45
N GLU A 490 12.02 -9.07 26.20
CA GLU A 490 10.65 -8.93 26.73
C GLU A 490 9.74 -10.06 26.20
N LEU A 491 9.78 -10.30 24.89
CA LEU A 491 9.02 -11.36 24.24
C LEU A 491 9.39 -12.74 24.81
N CYS A 492 10.68 -13.07 24.84
CA CYS A 492 11.14 -14.39 25.30
C CYS A 492 10.92 -14.58 26.80
N ARG A 493 11.01 -13.52 27.62
CA ARG A 493 10.64 -13.57 29.05
C ARG A 493 9.18 -13.96 29.22
N ALA A 494 8.28 -13.27 28.55
CA ALA A 494 6.85 -13.59 28.60
C ALA A 494 6.57 -15.04 28.16
N MET A 495 7.27 -15.50 27.12
CA MET A 495 7.13 -16.87 26.64
C MET A 495 7.75 -17.91 27.58
N ALA A 496 8.83 -17.60 28.27
CA ALA A 496 9.41 -18.45 29.29
C ALA A 496 8.53 -18.54 30.55
N GLU A 497 7.87 -17.43 30.93
CA GLU A 497 6.99 -17.36 32.10
C GLU A 497 5.61 -17.98 31.86
N GLU A 498 4.96 -17.61 30.75
CA GLU A 498 3.52 -17.85 30.50
C GLU A 498 3.24 -18.71 29.27
N GLY A 499 4.24 -18.91 28.41
CA GLY A 499 4.09 -19.64 27.15
C GLY A 499 3.91 -21.16 27.33
N ASN A 500 3.75 -21.85 26.18
CA ASN A 500 3.64 -23.31 26.15
C ASN A 500 4.85 -23.97 26.83
N PRO A 501 4.66 -24.73 27.92
CA PRO A 501 5.78 -25.36 28.65
C PRO A 501 6.64 -26.27 27.77
N ASN A 502 6.06 -26.89 26.75
CA ASN A 502 6.81 -27.78 25.84
C ASN A 502 7.79 -27.04 24.92
N SER A 503 7.71 -25.70 24.89
CA SER A 503 8.54 -24.83 24.05
C SER A 503 9.37 -23.85 24.88
N VAL A 504 9.52 -24.09 26.19
CA VAL A 504 10.29 -23.21 27.07
C VAL A 504 11.76 -23.14 26.67
N SER A 505 12.35 -24.23 26.17
CA SER A 505 13.71 -24.28 25.64
C SER A 505 13.89 -23.38 24.41
N ASP A 506 12.86 -23.27 23.55
CA ASP A 506 12.92 -22.39 22.37
C ASP A 506 12.94 -20.92 22.80
N ALA A 507 12.18 -20.55 23.83
CA ALA A 507 12.29 -19.22 24.43
C ALA A 507 13.70 -18.95 24.98
N GLY A 508 14.33 -19.94 25.62
CA GLY A 508 15.71 -19.87 26.10
C GLY A 508 16.72 -19.67 24.96
N VAL A 509 16.61 -20.45 23.88
CA VAL A 509 17.48 -20.28 22.70
C VAL A 509 17.26 -18.90 22.06
N GLY A 510 16.02 -18.40 22.04
CA GLY A 510 15.70 -17.04 21.57
C GLY A 510 16.43 -15.95 22.37
N VAL A 511 16.49 -16.08 23.69
CA VAL A 511 17.25 -15.18 24.59
C VAL A 511 18.75 -15.21 24.30
N LEU A 512 19.32 -16.41 24.14
CA LEU A 512 20.74 -16.59 23.83
C LEU A 512 21.10 -15.95 22.48
N ALA A 513 20.25 -16.12 21.47
CA ALA A 513 20.42 -15.49 20.16
C ALA A 513 20.33 -13.96 20.25
N ALA A 514 19.37 -13.43 20.99
CA ALA A 514 19.22 -11.99 21.21
C ALA A 514 20.45 -11.39 21.93
N ARG A 515 20.96 -12.07 22.95
CA ARG A 515 22.20 -11.64 23.64
C ARG A 515 23.38 -11.62 22.69
N ALA A 516 23.58 -12.67 21.92
CA ALA A 516 24.67 -12.74 20.94
C ALA A 516 24.55 -11.62 19.90
N ALA A 517 23.33 -11.30 19.46
CA ALA A 517 23.06 -10.18 18.55
C ALA A 517 23.45 -8.82 19.16
N VAL A 518 23.03 -8.53 20.40
CA VAL A 518 23.36 -7.27 21.09
C VAL A 518 24.87 -7.14 21.26
N LEU A 519 25.56 -8.19 21.75
CA LEU A 519 27.00 -8.16 21.97
C LEU A 519 27.76 -8.04 20.64
N GLY A 520 27.39 -8.79 19.63
CA GLY A 520 28.04 -8.77 18.31
C GLY A 520 27.88 -7.41 17.62
N ALA A 521 26.67 -6.85 17.58
CA ALA A 521 26.44 -5.52 17.04
C ALA A 521 27.20 -4.43 17.84
N GLY A 522 27.34 -4.59 19.18
CA GLY A 522 28.11 -3.69 20.02
C GLY A 522 29.61 -3.63 19.67
N LEU A 523 30.18 -4.73 19.16
CA LEU A 523 31.56 -4.72 18.63
C LEU A 523 31.67 -3.83 17.39
N ASN A 524 30.65 -3.87 16.51
CA ASN A 524 30.60 -3.04 15.29
C ASN A 524 30.39 -1.56 15.63
N VAL A 525 29.55 -1.22 16.62
CA VAL A 525 29.46 0.17 17.13
C VAL A 525 30.81 0.69 17.56
N LYS A 526 31.54 -0.08 18.37
CA LYS A 526 32.84 0.33 18.91
C LYS A 526 33.91 0.54 17.84
N ILE A 527 34.03 -0.38 16.88
CA ILE A 527 35.01 -0.26 15.80
C ILE A 527 34.71 0.92 14.89
N ASN A 528 33.44 1.10 14.48
CA ASN A 528 33.04 2.18 13.60
C ASN A 528 33.14 3.55 14.27
N ALA A 529 32.73 3.69 15.54
CA ALA A 529 32.85 4.91 16.31
C ALA A 529 34.31 5.42 16.43
N SER A 530 35.29 4.53 16.38
CA SER A 530 36.71 4.91 16.41
C SER A 530 37.11 5.80 15.22
N GLY A 531 36.46 5.65 14.08
CA GLY A 531 36.67 6.43 12.84
C GLY A 531 36.03 7.81 12.86
N LEU A 532 35.14 8.12 13.80
CA LEU A 532 34.50 9.42 13.90
C LEU A 532 35.47 10.50 14.41
N LYS A 533 35.49 11.66 13.75
CA LYS A 533 36.22 12.85 14.18
C LYS A 533 35.55 13.51 15.39
N ASP A 534 34.23 13.54 15.40
CA ASP A 534 33.43 14.00 16.54
C ASP A 534 33.51 12.99 17.67
N LYS A 535 34.42 13.26 18.60
CA LYS A 535 34.73 12.39 19.76
C LYS A 535 33.63 12.40 20.81
N GLU A 536 32.81 13.46 20.87
CA GLU A 536 31.66 13.54 21.78
C GLU A 536 30.54 12.60 21.30
N THR A 537 30.17 12.67 20.03
CA THR A 537 29.22 11.73 19.41
C THR A 537 29.72 10.29 19.51
N ALA A 538 31.00 10.02 19.22
CA ALA A 538 31.57 8.68 19.33
C ALA A 538 31.45 8.12 20.76
N ALA A 539 31.80 8.93 21.76
CA ALA A 539 31.75 8.52 23.18
C ALA A 539 30.30 8.25 23.61
N ARG A 540 29.34 9.06 23.19
CA ARG A 540 27.90 8.89 23.47
C ARG A 540 27.38 7.56 22.90
N LEU A 541 27.66 7.26 21.62
CA LEU A 541 27.21 6.04 20.96
C LEU A 541 27.81 4.78 21.60
N VAL A 542 29.12 4.83 21.99
CA VAL A 542 29.78 3.72 22.68
C VAL A 542 29.25 3.53 24.09
N ALA A 543 28.92 4.61 24.80
CA ALA A 543 28.33 4.53 26.15
C ALA A 543 26.94 3.87 26.09
N GLU A 544 26.09 4.25 25.12
CA GLU A 544 24.80 3.66 24.91
C GLU A 544 24.88 2.17 24.55
N ALA A 545 25.87 1.79 23.72
CA ALA A 545 26.12 0.40 23.36
C ALA A 545 26.56 -0.41 24.62
N ASN A 546 27.42 0.13 25.49
CA ASN A 546 27.83 -0.56 26.70
C ASN A 546 26.68 -0.76 27.68
N GLU A 547 25.79 0.24 27.83
CA GLU A 547 24.59 0.12 28.67
C GLU A 547 23.65 -1.00 28.16
N LEU A 548 23.45 -1.09 26.84
CA LEU A 548 22.65 -2.17 26.25
C LEU A 548 23.30 -3.55 26.46
N ILE A 549 24.60 -3.66 26.38
CA ILE A 549 25.35 -4.92 26.66
C ILE A 549 25.13 -5.37 28.10
N GLU A 550 25.25 -4.45 29.07
CA GLU A 550 25.03 -4.77 30.49
C GLU A 550 23.60 -5.26 30.71
N LYS A 551 22.61 -4.49 30.24
CA LYS A 551 21.18 -4.86 30.31
C LYS A 551 20.89 -6.22 29.66
N ALA A 552 21.48 -6.52 28.50
CA ALA A 552 21.28 -7.79 27.81
C ALA A 552 21.84 -8.97 28.59
N ASN A 553 23.03 -8.82 29.23
CA ASN A 553 23.61 -9.85 30.06
C ASN A 553 22.79 -10.13 31.34
N GLU A 554 22.25 -9.08 31.97
CA GLU A 554 21.39 -9.19 33.14
C GLU A 554 20.07 -9.89 32.76
N ALA A 555 19.41 -9.42 31.68
CA ALA A 555 18.15 -9.98 31.20
C ALA A 555 18.29 -11.46 30.82
N GLU A 556 19.36 -11.83 30.10
CA GLU A 556 19.64 -13.23 29.77
C GLU A 556 19.78 -14.09 31.03
N ALA A 557 20.61 -13.66 31.99
CA ALA A 557 20.86 -14.44 33.21
C ALA A 557 19.54 -14.64 34.03
N GLU A 558 18.66 -13.64 34.06
CA GLU A 558 17.37 -13.75 34.75
C GLU A 558 16.43 -14.72 34.02
N ILE A 559 16.29 -14.59 32.69
CA ILE A 559 15.35 -15.38 31.91
C ILE A 559 15.82 -16.84 31.87
N MET A 560 17.13 -17.09 31.74
CA MET A 560 17.67 -18.45 31.76
C MET A 560 17.39 -19.19 33.08
N LYS A 561 17.38 -18.51 34.23
CA LYS A 561 16.95 -19.11 35.51
C LYS A 561 15.49 -19.58 35.44
N ILE A 562 14.61 -18.80 34.78
CA ILE A 562 13.19 -19.19 34.60
C ILE A 562 13.10 -20.42 33.69
N VAL A 563 13.85 -20.42 32.59
CA VAL A 563 13.89 -21.54 31.64
C VAL A 563 14.39 -22.80 32.33
N GLU A 564 15.55 -22.75 33.00
CA GLU A 564 16.15 -23.88 33.69
C GLU A 564 15.26 -24.47 34.80
N ALA A 565 14.48 -23.62 35.48
CA ALA A 565 13.54 -24.05 36.52
C ALA A 565 12.33 -24.81 35.95
N LYS A 566 12.08 -24.71 34.65
CA LYS A 566 10.95 -25.36 33.95
C LYS A 566 11.36 -26.54 33.07
N LEU A 567 12.66 -26.76 32.86
CA LEU A 567 13.22 -27.96 32.20
C LEU A 567 13.29 -29.12 33.16
#